data_61fb65b57fc812684719cc07768fa5a4
#
_entry.id   61fb65b57fc812684719cc07768fa5a4
#
_cell.length_a   1.000
_cell.length_b   1.000
_cell.length_c   1.000
_cell.angle_alpha   90.00
_cell.angle_beta   90.00
_cell.angle_gamma   90.00
#
_symmetry.space_group_name_H-M   'P 1'
#
loop_
_entity.id
_entity.type
_entity.pdbx_description
1 polymer ?
#
loop_
_entity_poly.entity_id
_entity_poly.type
_entity_poly.pdbx_seq_one_letter_code
_entity_poly.pdbx_strand_id
1 'polypeptide(L)'
;MIDEFSRKCLTIHCARRIGSIQVIEQLANTMMIHGIPEYIRSDNGPEFIAKELRRWLSGIGVKTAYITPGSPWENGFCESFNGTFRDNLLDGEIFYSLKEAKVVVGEWVKQMTKGNPFRDNHVRPHSALGYRPPAPETQVPRIIQNQPILLQ
;
A
#
# COMPACT_ATOMS: atom_id res chain seq x y z
N MET A 1 0.00 -1.87 3.12
CA MET A 1 1.10 -0.91 2.89
C MET A 1 1.62 -1.09 1.48
N ILE A 2 1.86 0.00 0.80
CA ILE A 2 2.31 0.04 -0.59
C ILE A 2 3.53 0.94 -0.67
N ASP A 3 4.53 0.53 -1.43
CA ASP A 3 5.65 1.39 -1.81
C ASP A 3 5.21 2.27 -2.98
N GLU A 4 5.16 3.58 -2.76
CA GLU A 4 4.65 4.55 -3.74
C GLU A 4 5.54 4.63 -5.00
N PHE A 5 6.82 4.37 -4.87
CA PHE A 5 7.76 4.40 -5.98
C PHE A 5 7.67 3.15 -6.87
N SER A 6 7.85 1.98 -6.27
CA SER A 6 7.84 0.71 -7.02
C SER A 6 6.44 0.18 -7.28
N ARG A 7 5.41 0.77 -6.67
CA ARG A 7 4.02 0.30 -6.71
C ARG A 7 3.81 -1.09 -6.15
N LYS A 8 4.75 -1.59 -5.36
CA LYS A 8 4.66 -2.92 -4.77
C LYS A 8 3.79 -2.89 -3.52
N CYS A 9 2.93 -3.88 -3.41
CA CYS A 9 2.30 -4.19 -2.13
C CYS A 9 3.35 -4.79 -1.19
N LEU A 10 3.67 -4.10 -0.11
CA LEU A 10 4.63 -4.57 0.88
C LEU A 10 3.97 -5.54 1.86
N THR A 11 2.76 -5.20 2.31
CA THR A 11 1.99 -6.05 3.22
C THR A 11 0.52 -5.62 3.26
N ILE A 12 -0.37 -6.59 3.52
CA ILE A 12 -1.76 -6.36 3.89
C ILE A 12 -1.97 -7.00 5.27
N HIS A 13 -2.33 -6.21 6.25
CA HIS A 13 -2.62 -6.71 7.59
C HIS A 13 -4.12 -6.97 7.74
N CYS A 14 -4.47 -8.21 8.11
CA CYS A 14 -5.86 -8.61 8.36
C CYS A 14 -6.08 -8.76 9.86
N ALA A 15 -6.97 -7.95 10.42
CA ALA A 15 -7.37 -8.03 11.82
C ALA A 15 -8.84 -7.59 11.98
N ARG A 16 -9.48 -8.00 13.09
CA ARG A 16 -10.84 -7.55 13.40
C ARG A 16 -10.89 -6.08 13.86
N ARG A 17 -9.79 -5.61 14.44
CA ARG A 17 -9.58 -4.21 14.85
C ARG A 17 -8.11 -3.89 14.65
N ILE A 18 -7.84 -2.69 14.21
CA ILE A 18 -6.48 -2.18 14.01
C ILE A 18 -6.39 -0.87 14.79
N GLY A 19 -5.44 -0.80 15.71
CA GLY A 19 -5.11 0.41 16.44
C GLY A 19 -3.66 0.82 16.20
N SER A 20 -3.23 1.91 16.79
CA SER A 20 -1.88 2.47 16.61
C SER A 20 -0.75 1.48 16.92
N ILE A 21 -0.92 0.61 17.92
CA ILE A 21 0.08 -0.40 18.30
C ILE A 21 0.26 -1.42 17.17
N GLN A 22 -0.85 -1.94 16.62
CA GLN A 22 -0.77 -2.89 15.48
C GLN A 22 -0.18 -2.24 14.24
N VAL A 23 -0.45 -0.95 14.02
CA VAL A 23 0.18 -0.18 12.94
C VAL A 23 1.70 -0.11 13.15
N ILE A 24 2.16 0.23 14.36
CA ILE A 24 3.58 0.28 14.71
C ILE A 24 4.26 -1.08 14.49
N GLU A 25 3.65 -2.17 14.95
CA GLU A 25 4.18 -3.53 14.76
C GLU A 25 4.32 -3.88 13.27
N GLN A 26 3.30 -3.57 12.46
CA GLN A 26 3.34 -3.85 11.02
C GLN A 26 4.37 -2.97 10.30
N LEU A 27 4.50 -1.71 10.68
CA LEU A 27 5.53 -0.83 10.17
C LEU A 27 6.93 -1.33 10.51
N ALA A 28 7.17 -1.67 11.78
CA ALA A 28 8.45 -2.19 12.23
C ALA A 28 8.85 -3.46 11.45
N ASN A 29 7.93 -4.42 11.30
CA ASN A 29 8.16 -5.64 10.53
C ASN A 29 8.47 -5.34 9.06
N THR A 30 7.73 -4.41 8.45
CA THR A 30 7.95 -4.01 7.06
C THR A 30 9.29 -3.31 6.88
N MET A 31 9.67 -2.43 7.81
CA MET A 31 10.95 -1.73 7.79
C MET A 31 12.14 -2.66 8.00
N MET A 32 11.99 -3.73 8.79
CA MET A 32 13.03 -4.76 8.94
C MET A 32 13.34 -5.46 7.62
N ILE A 33 12.35 -5.64 6.75
CA ILE A 33 12.49 -6.36 5.47
C ILE A 33 12.92 -5.41 4.34
N HIS A 34 12.35 -4.21 4.31
CA HIS A 34 12.46 -3.29 3.17
C HIS A 34 13.31 -2.05 3.45
N GLY A 35 13.75 -1.87 4.69
CA GLY A 35 14.45 -0.66 5.13
C GLY A 35 13.51 0.41 5.67
N ILE A 36 14.11 1.43 6.32
CA ILE A 36 13.37 2.56 6.90
C ILE A 36 13.14 3.59 5.81
N PRO A 37 11.88 3.98 5.53
CA PRO A 37 11.57 5.01 4.54
C PRO A 37 11.86 6.41 5.09
N GLU A 38 12.06 7.37 4.21
CA GLU A 38 12.16 8.79 4.61
C GLU A 38 10.79 9.34 5.01
N TYR A 39 9.74 8.93 4.31
CA TYR A 39 8.36 9.41 4.50
C TYR A 39 7.37 8.26 4.57
N ILE A 40 6.34 8.45 5.39
CA ILE A 40 5.15 7.64 5.38
C ILE A 40 3.96 8.55 5.10
N ARG A 41 3.16 8.20 4.09
CA ARG A 41 1.89 8.87 3.81
C ARG A 41 0.73 8.03 4.32
N SER A 42 -0.23 8.67 4.96
CA SER A 42 -1.46 8.01 5.41
C SER A 42 -2.64 8.98 5.31
N ASP A 43 -3.84 8.44 5.37
CA ASP A 43 -5.01 9.24 5.68
C ASP A 43 -4.98 9.74 7.14
N ASN A 44 -6.05 10.43 7.55
CA ASN A 44 -6.20 10.96 8.90
C ASN A 44 -6.97 10.00 9.82
N GLY A 45 -6.89 8.69 9.59
CA GLY A 45 -7.47 7.68 10.46
C GLY A 45 -6.96 7.80 11.90
N PRO A 46 -7.81 7.53 12.92
CA PRO A 46 -7.43 7.68 14.33
C PRO A 46 -6.19 6.85 14.70
N GLU A 47 -5.99 5.69 14.06
CA GLU A 47 -4.83 4.83 14.24
C GLU A 47 -3.54 5.46 13.71
N PHE A 48 -3.63 6.30 12.67
CA PHE A 48 -2.48 6.95 12.03
C PHE A 48 -2.11 8.29 12.66
N ILE A 49 -3.11 9.04 13.18
CA ILE A 49 -2.86 10.31 13.88
C ILE A 49 -2.54 10.12 15.36
N ALA A 50 -2.53 8.90 15.87
CA ALA A 50 -2.25 8.58 17.27
C ALA A 50 -0.88 9.10 17.71
N LYS A 51 -0.82 9.67 18.93
CA LYS A 51 0.42 10.26 19.49
C LYS A 51 1.54 9.25 19.58
N GLU A 52 1.22 7.99 19.91
CA GLU A 52 2.17 6.89 20.05
C GLU A 52 2.86 6.62 18.71
N LEU A 53 2.11 6.49 17.64
CA LEU A 53 2.65 6.24 16.30
C LEU A 53 3.54 7.42 15.84
N ARG A 54 3.06 8.65 16.00
CA ARG A 54 3.84 9.84 15.62
C ARG A 54 5.15 9.95 16.40
N ARG A 55 5.11 9.68 17.71
CA ARG A 55 6.30 9.70 18.56
C ARG A 55 7.29 8.62 18.14
N TRP A 56 6.81 7.41 17.86
CA TRP A 56 7.65 6.31 17.40
C TRP A 56 8.31 6.62 16.04
N LEU A 57 7.55 7.09 15.05
CA LEU A 57 8.08 7.48 13.74
C LEU A 57 9.11 8.60 13.85
N SER A 58 8.84 9.63 14.64
CA SER A 58 9.78 10.72 14.89
C SER A 58 11.07 10.20 15.56
N GLY A 59 10.95 9.23 16.47
CA GLY A 59 12.10 8.63 17.16
C GLY A 59 13.05 7.86 16.24
N ILE A 60 12.54 7.33 15.12
CA ILE A 60 13.36 6.64 14.10
C ILE A 60 13.66 7.53 12.87
N GLY A 61 13.34 8.83 12.94
CA GLY A 61 13.65 9.81 11.90
C GLY A 61 12.72 9.79 10.68
N VAL A 62 11.58 9.10 10.75
CA VAL A 62 10.62 9.02 9.66
C VAL A 62 9.64 10.20 9.71
N LYS A 63 9.48 10.88 8.58
CA LYS A 63 8.51 11.97 8.43
C LYS A 63 7.13 11.43 8.06
N THR A 64 6.08 12.05 8.60
CA THR A 64 4.69 11.71 8.24
C THR A 64 4.12 12.75 7.30
N ALA A 65 3.50 12.30 6.22
CA ALA A 65 2.73 13.11 5.28
C ALA A 65 1.26 12.69 5.36
N TYR A 66 0.43 13.52 5.93
CA TYR A 66 -1.01 13.28 5.98
C TYR A 66 -1.68 13.81 4.72
N ILE A 67 -2.65 13.05 4.20
CA ILE A 67 -3.46 13.47 3.07
C ILE A 67 -4.29 14.69 3.47
N THR A 68 -4.24 15.73 2.66
CA THR A 68 -4.99 16.94 2.89
C THR A 68 -6.50 16.65 2.76
N PRO A 69 -7.34 17.03 3.74
CA PRO A 69 -8.78 16.89 3.61
C PRO A 69 -9.29 17.55 2.31
N GLY A 70 -10.06 16.81 1.52
CA GLY A 70 -10.56 17.29 0.22
C GLY A 70 -9.60 17.11 -0.97
N SER A 71 -8.46 16.43 -0.79
CA SER A 71 -7.49 16.14 -1.85
C SER A 71 -7.42 14.64 -2.18
N PRO A 72 -8.48 14.03 -2.77
CA PRO A 72 -8.50 12.60 -3.06
C PRO A 72 -7.39 12.16 -4.03
N TRP A 73 -6.92 13.04 -4.90
CA TRP A 73 -5.81 12.75 -5.82
C TRP A 73 -4.49 12.42 -5.11
N GLU A 74 -4.30 12.88 -3.87
CA GLU A 74 -3.12 12.51 -3.05
C GLU A 74 -3.14 11.03 -2.63
N ASN A 75 -4.32 10.39 -2.67
CA ASN A 75 -4.54 9.00 -2.30
C ASN A 75 -4.79 8.06 -3.50
N GLY A 76 -4.71 8.59 -4.71
CA GLY A 76 -5.12 7.87 -5.93
C GLY A 76 -4.47 6.50 -6.11
N PHE A 77 -3.25 6.29 -5.58
CA PHE A 77 -2.57 5.00 -5.64
C PHE A 77 -3.16 3.97 -4.69
N CYS A 78 -3.47 4.38 -3.46
CA CYS A 78 -4.13 3.49 -2.52
C CYS A 78 -5.54 3.14 -2.98
N GLU A 79 -6.28 4.11 -3.51
CA GLU A 79 -7.61 3.88 -4.06
C GLU A 79 -7.57 2.91 -5.24
N SER A 80 -6.64 3.08 -6.18
CA SER A 80 -6.44 2.16 -7.29
C SER A 80 -6.04 0.76 -6.82
N PHE A 81 -5.14 0.65 -5.85
CA PHE A 81 -4.76 -0.62 -5.25
C PHE A 81 -5.94 -1.28 -4.54
N ASN A 82 -6.69 -0.52 -3.74
CA ASN A 82 -7.85 -1.04 -3.02
C ASN A 82 -8.95 -1.50 -3.98
N GLY A 83 -9.16 -0.80 -5.11
CA GLY A 83 -10.02 -1.26 -6.19
C GLY A 83 -9.55 -2.60 -6.75
N THR A 84 -8.29 -2.70 -7.13
CA THR A 84 -7.69 -3.96 -7.64
C THR A 84 -7.79 -5.10 -6.62
N PHE A 85 -7.53 -4.83 -5.34
CA PHE A 85 -7.64 -5.81 -4.27
C PHE A 85 -9.07 -6.30 -4.08
N ARG A 86 -10.04 -5.39 -4.11
CA ARG A 86 -11.46 -5.72 -4.03
C ARG A 86 -11.89 -6.58 -5.22
N ASP A 87 -11.67 -6.10 -6.43
CA ASP A 87 -12.14 -6.73 -7.66
C ASP A 87 -11.50 -8.12 -7.88
N ASN A 88 -10.23 -8.27 -7.53
CA ASN A 88 -9.49 -9.51 -7.79
C ASN A 88 -9.54 -10.52 -6.65
N LEU A 89 -9.92 -10.11 -5.45
CA LEU A 89 -9.96 -11.00 -4.30
C LEU A 89 -11.24 -10.89 -3.50
N LEU A 90 -11.58 -9.70 -2.97
CA LEU A 90 -12.62 -9.60 -1.95
C LEU A 90 -14.03 -9.88 -2.51
N ASP A 91 -14.31 -9.47 -3.75
CA ASP A 91 -15.64 -9.66 -4.36
C ASP A 91 -15.90 -11.11 -4.79
N GLY A 92 -14.82 -11.92 -4.91
CA GLY A 92 -14.92 -13.34 -5.26
C GLY A 92 -14.85 -14.31 -4.07
N GLU A 93 -14.54 -13.83 -2.86
CA GLU A 93 -14.21 -14.68 -1.72
C GLU A 93 -15.14 -14.44 -0.51
N ILE A 94 -15.57 -15.54 0.12
CA ILE A 94 -16.29 -15.51 1.39
C ILE A 94 -15.38 -16.08 2.47
N PHE A 95 -14.98 -15.24 3.44
CA PHE A 95 -14.10 -15.66 4.54
C PHE A 95 -14.91 -16.10 5.75
N TYR A 96 -14.81 -17.38 6.11
CA TYR A 96 -15.47 -17.94 7.31
C TYR A 96 -14.68 -17.67 8.59
N SER A 97 -13.41 -17.34 8.49
CA SER A 97 -12.56 -17.01 9.64
C SER A 97 -11.47 -16.00 9.30
N LEU A 98 -11.00 -15.27 10.33
CA LEU A 98 -9.84 -14.39 10.20
C LEU A 98 -8.56 -15.16 9.82
N LYS A 99 -8.43 -16.42 10.25
CA LYS A 99 -7.28 -17.27 9.91
C LYS A 99 -7.27 -17.55 8.40
N GLU A 100 -8.40 -17.93 7.86
CA GLU A 100 -8.59 -18.15 6.43
C GLU A 100 -8.29 -16.88 5.62
N ALA A 101 -8.89 -15.75 6.00
CA ALA A 101 -8.61 -14.45 5.36
C ALA A 101 -7.11 -14.13 5.34
N LYS A 102 -6.40 -14.36 6.45
CA LYS A 102 -4.94 -14.14 6.50
C LYS A 102 -4.16 -15.03 5.53
N VAL A 103 -4.56 -16.29 5.36
CA VAL A 103 -3.91 -17.22 4.43
C VAL A 103 -4.16 -16.78 2.99
N VAL A 104 -5.42 -16.57 2.63
CA VAL A 104 -5.82 -16.23 1.24
C VAL A 104 -5.24 -14.88 0.83
N VAL A 105 -5.35 -13.86 1.68
CA VAL A 105 -4.74 -12.54 1.43
C VAL A 105 -3.22 -12.63 1.35
N GLY A 106 -2.59 -13.43 2.22
CA GLY A 106 -1.15 -13.64 2.20
C GLY A 106 -0.65 -14.27 0.90
N GLU A 107 -1.36 -15.26 0.37
CA GLU A 107 -1.02 -15.87 -0.93
C GLU A 107 -1.26 -14.88 -2.09
N TRP A 108 -2.33 -14.11 -2.06
CA TRP A 108 -2.58 -13.06 -3.04
C TRP A 108 -1.45 -12.01 -3.06
N VAL A 109 -1.01 -11.53 -1.88
CA VAL A 109 0.13 -10.60 -1.76
C VAL A 109 1.40 -11.20 -2.35
N LYS A 110 1.70 -12.48 -2.09
CA LYS A 110 2.88 -13.17 -2.66
C LYS A 110 2.82 -13.25 -4.18
N GLN A 111 1.65 -13.53 -4.75
CA GLN A 111 1.45 -13.57 -6.21
C GLN A 111 1.65 -12.17 -6.80
N MET A 112 1.08 -11.16 -6.17
CA MET A 112 1.20 -9.76 -6.58
C MET A 112 2.64 -9.23 -6.45
N THR A 113 3.41 -9.74 -5.50
CA THR A 113 4.83 -9.34 -5.33
C THR A 113 5.73 -10.00 -6.38
N LYS A 114 5.37 -11.19 -6.86
CA LYS A 114 6.12 -11.91 -7.92
C LYS A 114 5.84 -11.34 -9.31
N GLY A 115 4.61 -10.88 -9.58
CA GLY A 115 4.24 -10.13 -10.77
C GLY A 115 3.82 -8.74 -10.33
N ASN A 116 4.42 -7.66 -10.82
CA ASN A 116 3.99 -6.31 -10.47
C ASN A 116 2.52 -6.12 -10.90
N PRO A 117 1.53 -6.02 -9.98
CA PRO A 117 0.11 -5.92 -10.35
C PRO A 117 -0.19 -4.64 -11.15
N PHE A 118 0.68 -3.63 -11.03
CA PHE A 118 0.63 -2.41 -11.82
C PHE A 118 1.33 -2.56 -13.19
N ARG A 119 2.06 -3.65 -13.46
CA ARG A 119 2.50 -4.01 -14.80
C ARG A 119 1.36 -4.47 -15.71
N ASP A 120 0.25 -4.93 -15.14
CA ASP A 120 -0.95 -5.27 -15.92
C ASP A 120 -1.60 -4.04 -16.58
N ASN A 121 -1.27 -2.82 -16.13
CA ASN A 121 -1.62 -1.61 -16.88
C ASN A 121 -0.95 -1.54 -18.26
N HIS A 122 0.10 -2.33 -18.50
CA HIS A 122 0.70 -2.49 -19.84
C HIS A 122 0.01 -3.59 -20.67
N VAL A 123 -0.78 -4.46 -20.04
CA VAL A 123 -1.40 -5.63 -20.70
C VAL A 123 -2.92 -5.50 -20.75
N ARG A 124 -3.57 -4.82 -19.77
CA ARG A 124 -5.02 -4.61 -19.82
C ARG A 124 -5.38 -3.39 -20.67
N PRO A 125 -6.13 -3.60 -21.76
CA PRO A 125 -6.65 -2.50 -22.57
C PRO A 125 -7.61 -1.65 -21.72
N HIS A 126 -7.30 -0.38 -21.52
CA HIS A 126 -8.25 0.55 -20.91
C HIS A 126 -9.25 1.07 -21.93
N SER A 127 -10.54 0.89 -21.67
CA SER A 127 -11.62 1.40 -22.53
C SER A 127 -11.54 2.91 -22.78
N ALA A 128 -11.10 3.69 -21.77
CA ALA A 128 -10.87 5.13 -21.89
C ALA A 128 -9.70 5.51 -22.81
N LEU A 129 -8.82 4.57 -23.15
CA LEU A 129 -7.66 4.77 -24.04
C LEU A 129 -7.84 4.02 -25.38
N GLY A 130 -9.08 3.71 -25.76
CA GLY A 130 -9.38 2.98 -27.00
C GLY A 130 -8.75 1.59 -27.02
N TYR A 131 -8.72 0.90 -25.89
CA TYR A 131 -8.12 -0.42 -25.69
C TYR A 131 -6.61 -0.48 -25.92
N ARG A 132 -5.91 0.66 -25.86
CA ARG A 132 -4.45 0.68 -25.85
C ARG A 132 -3.92 0.56 -24.43
N PRO A 133 -2.80 -0.14 -24.22
CA PRO A 133 -2.12 -0.10 -22.92
C PRO A 133 -1.65 1.34 -22.61
N PRO A 134 -1.67 1.78 -21.35
CA PRO A 134 -1.04 3.05 -20.98
C PRO A 134 0.44 3.03 -21.38
N ALA A 135 0.96 4.19 -21.76
CA ALA A 135 2.23 4.38 -22.44
C ALA A 135 3.41 3.56 -21.85
N PRO A 136 4.40 3.19 -22.69
CA PRO A 136 5.59 2.44 -22.25
C PRO A 136 6.37 3.22 -21.18
N GLU A 137 7.01 2.46 -20.31
CA GLU A 137 7.84 2.94 -19.20
C GLU A 137 8.71 4.12 -19.64
N THR A 138 8.45 5.28 -19.06
CA THR A 138 9.49 6.28 -18.99
C THR A 138 10.57 5.68 -18.11
N GLN A 139 11.73 5.37 -18.70
CA GLN A 139 12.90 4.95 -17.94
C GLN A 139 13.29 6.13 -17.04
N VAL A 140 12.79 6.10 -15.83
CA VAL A 140 13.24 7.05 -14.81
C VAL A 140 14.63 6.58 -14.37
N PRO A 141 15.66 7.43 -14.45
CA PRO A 141 16.99 7.08 -13.98
C PRO A 141 16.92 6.57 -12.53
N ARG A 142 17.70 5.56 -12.22
CA ARG A 142 17.91 5.05 -10.86
C ARG A 142 18.56 6.12 -9.99
N ILE A 143 17.79 7.07 -9.50
CA ILE A 143 18.24 8.04 -8.53
C ILE A 143 17.31 7.97 -7.33
N ILE A 144 17.90 7.46 -6.24
CA ILE A 144 17.52 7.63 -4.84
C ILE A 144 16.33 6.82 -4.32
N GLN A 145 16.69 5.86 -3.52
CA GLN A 145 15.94 4.95 -2.65
C GLN A 145 15.29 5.64 -1.44
N ASN A 146 14.62 6.76 -1.56
CA ASN A 146 13.97 7.40 -0.40
C ASN A 146 12.60 7.91 -0.78
N GLN A 147 11.61 6.99 -0.83
CA GLN A 147 10.24 7.36 -1.17
C GLN A 147 9.24 6.90 -0.10
N PRO A 148 8.08 7.56 0.04
CA PRO A 148 7.14 7.28 1.11
C PRO A 148 6.47 5.90 1.00
N ILE A 149 6.24 5.28 2.14
CA ILE A 149 5.35 4.13 2.29
C ILE A 149 3.94 4.62 2.57
N LEU A 150 2.96 4.12 1.84
CA LEU A 150 1.54 4.42 2.03
C LEU A 150 0.92 3.47 3.05
N LEU A 151 0.21 4.04 4.03
CA LEU A 151 -0.58 3.33 5.02
C LEU A 151 -2.07 3.51 4.76
N GLN A 152 -2.78 2.43 4.65
CA GLN A 152 -4.25 2.34 4.74
C GLN A 152 -4.65 1.04 5.38
#